data_6387ff9518107e8fae280428c7a07186
#
_entry.id   6387ff9518107e8fae280428c7a07186
#
_cell.length_a   1.000
_cell.length_b   1.000
_cell.length_c   1.000
_cell.angle_alpha   90.00
_cell.angle_beta   90.00
_cell.angle_gamma   90.00
#
_symmetry.space_group_name_H-M   'P 1'
#
loop_
_entity.id
_entity.type
_entity.pdbx_description
1 polymer ?
#
loop_
_entity_poly.entity_id
_entity_poly.type
_entity_poly.pdbx_seq_one_letter_code
_entity_poly.pdbx_strand_id
1 'polypeptide(L)'
;TFLQGGINAINPIDVSRLRVAGAEIKEAFLPVGSFWGSMQFTDALSMEAFYQYEWKNTEIDPSGTYFATNDFASPGGSYVMLGFGTVTQPVWNPDLFDDTCIIGAPTAGQTNVTNSDRYAELAALYGPATAAALLAQSCGAAGARLADNDPRDSGQFGLALRWFAENLNQTEFGFYAMNYHSRLPLLSGRAATTILPTPLANTAGLIVEYPEDIQLYGFSFNTSLPGGIAWQGELSYRPNAPMQIDDVEILFAALTPINQALQAGGAPPATYFVSQLGSYNPGAYVRGYTENQ
;
A
#
# COMPACT_ATOMS: atom_id res chain seq x y z
N THR A 1 -19.67 11.73 19.22
CA THR A 1 -19.91 11.71 17.76
C THR A 1 -18.58 11.95 17.10
N PHE A 2 -18.15 11.02 16.29
CA PHE A 2 -16.82 11.06 15.68
C PHE A 2 -16.99 11.58 14.26
N LEU A 3 -16.03 12.38 13.80
CA LEU A 3 -15.96 12.75 12.39
C LEU A 3 -15.93 11.48 11.54
N GLN A 4 -16.87 11.31 10.65
CA GLN A 4 -16.85 10.21 9.70
C GLN A 4 -15.53 10.25 8.92
N GLY A 5 -14.78 9.16 9.00
CA GLY A 5 -13.47 9.05 8.39
C GLY A 5 -12.29 9.63 9.19
N GLY A 6 -12.54 10.33 10.32
CA GLY A 6 -11.49 10.85 11.17
C GLY A 6 -10.87 9.79 12.08
N ILE A 7 -11.67 9.17 12.91
CA ILE A 7 -11.21 8.21 13.92
C ILE A 7 -10.93 6.85 13.31
N ASN A 8 -11.69 6.41 12.31
CA ASN A 8 -11.41 5.17 11.60
C ASN A 8 -10.05 5.17 10.90
N ALA A 9 -9.48 6.34 10.63
CA ALA A 9 -8.14 6.45 10.05
C ALA A 9 -7.03 6.00 11.00
N ILE A 10 -7.24 6.04 12.32
CA ILE A 10 -6.23 5.68 13.32
C ILE A 10 -6.37 4.25 13.86
N ASN A 11 -7.50 3.59 13.59
CA ASN A 11 -7.75 2.22 14.03
C ASN A 11 -7.57 1.26 12.85
N PRO A 12 -6.61 0.33 12.92
CA PRO A 12 -6.49 -0.72 11.93
C PRO A 12 -7.67 -1.68 12.04
N ILE A 13 -8.04 -2.29 10.93
CA ILE A 13 -9.15 -3.25 10.85
C ILE A 13 -8.67 -4.57 10.25
N ASP A 14 -9.29 -5.65 10.68
CA ASP A 14 -9.25 -6.93 9.99
C ASP A 14 -10.38 -6.95 8.94
N VAL A 15 -10.02 -6.80 7.68
CA VAL A 15 -10.97 -6.73 6.56
C VAL A 15 -11.78 -8.02 6.43
N SER A 16 -11.22 -9.16 6.79
CA SER A 16 -11.89 -10.46 6.71
C SER A 16 -13.15 -10.51 7.59
N ARG A 17 -13.11 -9.83 8.73
CA ARG A 17 -14.23 -9.79 9.68
C ARG A 17 -15.42 -9.01 9.17
N LEU A 18 -15.23 -8.04 8.29
CA LEU A 18 -16.33 -7.27 7.68
C LEU A 18 -17.23 -8.14 6.79
N ARG A 19 -16.78 -9.32 6.37
CA ARG A 19 -17.54 -10.26 5.55
C ARG A 19 -18.32 -11.30 6.34
N VAL A 20 -18.10 -11.36 7.64
CA VAL A 20 -18.82 -12.31 8.50
C VAL A 20 -20.27 -11.85 8.65
N ALA A 21 -21.21 -12.72 8.33
CA ALA A 21 -22.63 -12.41 8.42
C ALA A 21 -23.03 -12.08 9.87
N GLY A 22 -23.61 -10.90 10.08
CA GLY A 22 -24.02 -10.44 11.40
C GLY A 22 -22.91 -9.81 12.25
N ALA A 23 -21.69 -9.69 11.74
CA ALA A 23 -20.61 -9.02 12.44
C ALA A 23 -20.88 -7.51 12.58
N GLU A 24 -20.56 -6.98 13.74
CA GLU A 24 -20.57 -5.53 13.97
C GLU A 24 -19.20 -4.92 13.59
N ILE A 25 -19.21 -3.69 13.09
CA ILE A 25 -17.97 -2.99 12.67
C ILE A 25 -16.93 -2.96 13.80
N LYS A 26 -17.36 -2.84 15.06
CA LYS A 26 -16.44 -2.85 16.21
C LYS A 26 -15.64 -4.14 16.36
N GLU A 27 -16.14 -5.27 15.86
CA GLU A 27 -15.45 -6.55 15.91
C GLU A 27 -14.31 -6.67 14.89
N ALA A 28 -14.33 -5.81 13.87
CA ALA A 28 -13.26 -5.73 12.89
C ALA A 28 -12.09 -4.85 13.36
N PHE A 29 -12.23 -4.01 14.37
CA PHE A 29 -11.14 -3.18 14.87
C PHE A 29 -10.07 -4.01 15.56
N LEU A 30 -8.82 -3.80 15.16
CA LEU A 30 -7.66 -4.38 15.83
C LEU A 30 -7.23 -3.49 17.01
N PRO A 31 -6.95 -4.05 18.18
CA PRO A 31 -6.49 -3.26 19.32
C PRO A 31 -5.08 -2.73 19.07
N VAL A 32 -4.88 -1.46 19.43
CA VAL A 32 -3.59 -0.75 19.33
C VAL A 32 -3.26 -0.16 20.70
N GLY A 33 -2.02 -0.32 21.14
CA GLY A 33 -1.52 0.23 22.38
C GLY A 33 -1.61 1.76 22.41
N SER A 34 -2.37 2.30 23.38
CA SER A 34 -2.61 3.74 23.48
C SER A 34 -2.85 4.21 24.89
N PHE A 35 -2.50 5.45 25.16
CA PHE A 35 -2.95 6.21 26.34
C PHE A 35 -4.07 7.14 25.91
N TRP A 36 -5.12 7.20 26.71
CA TRP A 36 -6.25 8.10 26.50
C TRP A 36 -6.60 8.79 27.81
N GLY A 37 -6.99 10.05 27.71
CA GLY A 37 -7.45 10.83 28.85
C GLY A 37 -8.50 11.85 28.44
N SER A 38 -9.40 12.17 29.38
CA SER A 38 -10.39 13.24 29.23
C SER A 38 -10.36 14.15 30.45
N MET A 39 -10.62 15.44 30.22
CA MET A 39 -10.68 16.45 31.25
C MET A 39 -11.85 17.41 30.96
N GLN A 40 -12.63 17.69 31.98
CA GLN A 40 -13.64 18.72 31.93
C GLN A 40 -13.11 19.98 32.63
N PHE A 41 -13.00 21.09 31.89
CA PHE A 41 -12.48 22.35 32.41
C PHE A 41 -13.59 23.18 33.06
N THR A 42 -14.77 23.18 32.43
CA THR A 42 -15.99 23.83 32.92
C THR A 42 -17.20 22.98 32.53
N ASP A 43 -18.39 23.33 33.00
CA ASP A 43 -19.62 22.63 32.60
C ASP A 43 -19.86 22.68 31.10
N ALA A 44 -19.27 23.68 30.42
CA ALA A 44 -19.42 23.91 28.98
C ALA A 44 -18.20 23.47 28.15
N LEU A 45 -17.05 23.16 28.73
CA LEU A 45 -15.83 22.90 28.00
C LEU A 45 -15.15 21.63 28.46
N SER A 46 -14.97 20.69 27.54
CA SER A 46 -14.22 19.43 27.78
C SER A 46 -13.17 19.20 26.71
N MET A 47 -12.14 18.44 27.07
CA MET A 47 -11.06 18.04 26.21
C MET A 47 -10.83 16.53 26.35
N GLU A 48 -10.53 15.89 25.24
CA GLU A 48 -10.06 14.51 25.17
C GLU A 48 -8.75 14.48 24.39
N ALA A 49 -7.83 13.65 24.82
CA ALA A 49 -6.57 13.45 24.13
C ALA A 49 -6.18 11.97 24.13
N PHE A 50 -5.52 11.54 23.09
CA PHE A 50 -4.90 10.21 23.02
C PHE A 50 -3.48 10.29 22.47
N TYR A 51 -2.67 9.28 22.85
CA TYR A 51 -1.37 9.00 22.26
C TYR A 51 -1.25 7.50 22.01
N GLN A 52 -0.94 7.09 20.77
CA GLN A 52 -0.66 5.70 20.42
C GLN A 52 0.86 5.47 20.45
N TYR A 53 1.28 4.42 21.12
CA TYR A 53 2.69 4.02 21.24
C TYR A 53 2.98 2.73 20.48
N GLU A 54 1.99 2.23 19.73
CA GLU A 54 2.06 1.06 18.86
C GLU A 54 1.42 1.40 17.53
N TRP A 55 2.04 0.97 16.45
CA TRP A 55 1.43 1.02 15.12
C TRP A 55 1.09 -0.39 14.65
N LYS A 56 -0.03 -0.54 13.96
CA LYS A 56 -0.45 -1.75 13.23
C LYS A 56 -1.10 -1.33 11.93
N ASN A 57 -0.86 -2.09 10.88
CA ASN A 57 -1.56 -1.93 9.61
C ASN A 57 -2.97 -2.53 9.67
N THR A 58 -3.78 -2.18 8.69
CA THR A 58 -5.02 -2.91 8.39
C THR A 58 -4.67 -4.26 7.82
N GLU A 59 -5.22 -5.33 8.41
CA GLU A 59 -5.04 -6.70 7.94
C GLU A 59 -5.95 -6.95 6.75
N ILE A 60 -5.36 -7.19 5.58
CA ILE A 60 -6.02 -7.63 4.37
C ILE A 60 -5.83 -9.14 4.19
N ASP A 61 -6.62 -9.75 3.31
CA ASP A 61 -6.55 -11.19 3.08
C ASP A 61 -5.16 -11.60 2.58
N PRO A 62 -4.60 -12.69 3.13
CA PRO A 62 -3.31 -13.19 2.70
C PRO A 62 -3.31 -13.61 1.23
N SER A 63 -2.14 -13.49 0.59
CA SER A 63 -1.88 -13.99 -0.76
C SER A 63 -2.31 -15.45 -0.92
N GLY A 64 -2.88 -15.78 -2.08
CA GLY A 64 -3.39 -17.11 -2.40
C GLY A 64 -4.77 -17.44 -1.84
N THR A 65 -5.41 -16.53 -1.11
CA THR A 65 -6.80 -16.72 -0.65
C THR A 65 -7.80 -16.19 -1.67
N TYR A 66 -9.04 -16.66 -1.62
CA TYR A 66 -10.09 -16.31 -2.60
C TYR A 66 -10.37 -14.81 -2.70
N PHE A 67 -10.23 -14.06 -1.60
CA PHE A 67 -10.51 -12.63 -1.56
C PHE A 67 -9.27 -11.74 -1.76
N ALA A 68 -8.07 -12.32 -1.84
CA ALA A 68 -6.86 -11.60 -2.17
C ALA A 68 -6.78 -11.40 -3.69
N THR A 69 -7.34 -10.31 -4.19
CA THR A 69 -7.38 -10.02 -5.64
C THR A 69 -6.06 -9.43 -6.16
N ASN A 70 -5.22 -8.91 -5.27
CA ASN A 70 -3.92 -8.33 -5.57
C ASN A 70 -2.84 -8.98 -4.70
N ASP A 71 -2.52 -10.23 -4.98
CA ASP A 71 -1.60 -11.04 -4.18
C ASP A 71 -0.25 -10.37 -3.92
N PHE A 72 0.24 -9.56 -4.83
CA PHE A 72 1.50 -8.84 -4.68
C PHE A 72 1.49 -7.80 -3.55
N ALA A 73 0.33 -7.22 -3.20
CA ALA A 73 0.19 -6.26 -2.11
C ALA A 73 -0.22 -6.93 -0.79
N SER A 74 -0.70 -8.17 -0.85
CA SER A 74 -1.21 -8.92 0.30
C SER A 74 -0.07 -9.49 1.16
N PRO A 75 -0.31 -9.75 2.46
CA PRO A 75 0.63 -10.49 3.30
C PRO A 75 1.00 -11.84 2.68
N GLY A 76 2.28 -12.16 2.66
CA GLY A 76 2.81 -13.38 2.04
C GLY A 76 3.04 -13.30 0.54
N GLY A 77 2.70 -12.20 -0.12
CA GLY A 77 3.06 -11.97 -1.52
C GLY A 77 4.55 -11.71 -1.66
N SER A 78 5.18 -12.30 -2.67
CA SER A 78 6.63 -12.23 -2.90
C SER A 78 7.02 -11.57 -4.22
N TYR A 79 6.08 -11.44 -5.15
CA TYR A 79 6.32 -10.87 -6.48
C TYR A 79 5.07 -10.26 -7.11
N VAL A 80 5.29 -9.42 -8.13
CA VAL A 80 4.27 -8.94 -9.06
C VAL A 80 4.53 -9.52 -10.45
N MET A 81 3.48 -10.05 -11.10
CA MET A 81 3.59 -10.61 -12.44
C MET A 81 3.41 -9.50 -13.48
N LEU A 82 4.40 -9.32 -14.36
CA LEU A 82 4.44 -8.33 -15.43
C LEU A 82 4.32 -8.98 -16.83
N GLY A 83 3.52 -10.02 -16.92
CA GLY A 83 3.44 -10.86 -18.12
C GLY A 83 2.83 -10.19 -19.35
N PHE A 84 2.11 -9.07 -19.22
CA PHE A 84 1.43 -8.35 -20.30
C PHE A 84 0.65 -9.26 -21.26
N GLY A 85 0.08 -10.35 -20.73
CA GLY A 85 -0.63 -11.36 -21.52
C GLY A 85 0.26 -12.30 -22.34
N THR A 86 1.58 -12.19 -22.24
CA THR A 86 2.52 -13.04 -23.00
C THR A 86 2.91 -14.33 -22.27
N VAL A 87 2.76 -14.37 -20.95
CA VAL A 87 3.04 -15.57 -20.15
C VAL A 87 1.79 -16.42 -20.09
N THR A 88 1.85 -17.62 -20.64
CA THR A 88 0.71 -18.53 -20.74
C THR A 88 0.93 -19.81 -19.92
N GLN A 89 -0.16 -20.43 -19.49
CA GLN A 89 -0.12 -21.80 -19.00
C GLN A 89 0.48 -22.76 -20.06
N PRO A 90 1.27 -23.76 -19.70
CA PRO A 90 1.58 -24.29 -18.36
C PRO A 90 2.82 -23.67 -17.69
N VAL A 91 3.41 -22.64 -18.28
CA VAL A 91 4.64 -22.00 -17.79
C VAL A 91 4.39 -21.22 -16.52
N TRP A 92 3.19 -20.71 -16.37
CA TRP A 92 2.82 -19.95 -15.19
C TRP A 92 2.50 -20.87 -14.02
N ASN A 93 3.44 -20.97 -13.11
CA ASN A 93 3.27 -21.64 -11.82
C ASN A 93 3.81 -20.70 -10.73
N PRO A 94 2.99 -20.28 -9.75
CA PRO A 94 3.43 -19.42 -8.66
C PRO A 94 4.67 -19.95 -7.94
N ASP A 95 4.75 -21.25 -7.72
CA ASP A 95 5.87 -21.90 -7.04
C ASP A 95 7.22 -21.71 -7.77
N LEU A 96 7.19 -21.43 -9.07
CA LEU A 96 8.42 -21.16 -9.84
C LEU A 96 9.08 -19.86 -9.47
N PHE A 97 8.32 -18.87 -9.01
CA PHE A 97 8.85 -17.54 -8.69
C PHE A 97 9.57 -17.54 -7.34
N ASP A 98 9.07 -18.25 -6.37
CA ASP A 98 9.65 -18.27 -5.03
C ASP A 98 11.02 -18.96 -5.05
N ASP A 99 11.18 -20.05 -5.79
CA ASP A 99 12.40 -20.85 -5.78
C ASP A 99 13.44 -20.42 -6.83
N THR A 100 13.01 -19.71 -7.90
CA THR A 100 13.89 -19.53 -9.06
C THR A 100 14.19 -18.08 -9.39
N CYS A 101 13.21 -17.18 -9.22
CA CYS A 101 13.30 -15.83 -9.75
C CYS A 101 13.52 -14.74 -8.70
N ILE A 102 13.12 -14.97 -7.46
CA ILE A 102 13.00 -13.94 -6.42
C ILE A 102 13.92 -14.19 -5.25
N ILE A 103 14.31 -15.42 -5.02
CA ILE A 103 15.16 -15.78 -3.89
C ILE A 103 16.54 -15.14 -3.98
N GLY A 104 16.77 -14.30 -3.00
CA GLY A 104 17.95 -13.49 -2.88
C GLY A 104 17.90 -12.39 -3.93
N ALA A 105 17.73 -11.14 -3.51
CA ALA A 105 17.84 -9.98 -4.39
C ALA A 105 18.93 -10.30 -5.42
N PRO A 106 18.59 -10.44 -6.69
CA PRO A 106 19.55 -10.96 -7.65
C PRO A 106 20.76 -10.05 -7.61
N THR A 107 21.86 -10.57 -7.15
CA THR A 107 23.14 -10.04 -7.59
C THR A 107 23.03 -10.06 -9.10
N ALA A 108 23.15 -8.90 -9.71
CA ALA A 108 22.96 -8.68 -11.12
C ALA A 108 23.38 -9.91 -11.96
N GLY A 109 22.43 -10.48 -12.70
CA GLY A 109 22.69 -11.54 -13.66
C GLY A 109 22.46 -12.98 -13.21
N GLN A 110 21.98 -13.25 -12.01
CA GLN A 110 21.72 -14.63 -11.58
C GLN A 110 20.24 -14.98 -11.57
N THR A 111 19.69 -15.21 -12.74
CA THR A 111 18.63 -16.21 -12.85
C THR A 111 19.33 -17.57 -12.82
N ASN A 112 19.47 -18.16 -11.67
CA ASN A 112 20.04 -19.51 -11.57
C ASN A 112 18.90 -20.52 -11.82
N VAL A 113 18.24 -20.36 -12.98
CA VAL A 113 17.10 -21.17 -13.42
C VAL A 113 17.40 -22.68 -13.39
N THR A 114 18.66 -23.06 -13.42
CA THR A 114 19.09 -24.48 -13.43
C THR A 114 19.18 -25.10 -12.04
N ASN A 115 19.11 -24.31 -10.98
CA ASN A 115 19.23 -24.80 -9.59
C ASN A 115 17.87 -24.91 -8.86
N SER A 116 16.76 -24.70 -9.53
CA SER A 116 15.45 -24.88 -8.92
C SER A 116 14.96 -26.32 -9.02
N ASP A 117 14.22 -26.77 -8.03
CA ASP A 117 13.55 -28.08 -8.06
C ASP A 117 12.62 -28.21 -9.27
N ARG A 118 12.00 -27.10 -9.68
CA ARG A 118 11.15 -27.04 -10.88
C ARG A 118 11.91 -27.19 -12.19
N TYR A 119 13.17 -26.80 -12.25
CA TYR A 119 13.97 -27.06 -13.44
C TYR A 119 14.09 -28.57 -13.73
N ALA A 120 14.32 -29.36 -12.69
CA ALA A 120 14.44 -30.82 -12.84
C ALA A 120 13.14 -31.44 -13.37
N GLU A 121 11.98 -31.02 -12.85
CA GLU A 121 10.68 -31.46 -13.32
C GLU A 121 10.39 -31.06 -14.77
N LEU A 122 10.60 -29.79 -15.10
CA LEU A 122 10.39 -29.30 -16.46
C LEU A 122 11.39 -29.90 -17.46
N ALA A 123 12.63 -30.12 -17.04
CA ALA A 123 13.65 -30.76 -17.87
C ALA A 123 13.31 -32.22 -18.17
N ALA A 124 12.71 -32.93 -17.23
CA ALA A 124 12.22 -34.28 -17.44
C ALA A 124 11.06 -34.34 -18.43
N LEU A 125 10.18 -33.34 -18.42
CA LEU A 125 8.99 -33.29 -19.30
C LEU A 125 9.28 -32.75 -20.71
N TYR A 126 10.09 -31.70 -20.80
CA TYR A 126 10.27 -30.90 -22.03
C TYR A 126 11.73 -30.86 -22.52
N GLY A 127 12.64 -31.45 -21.79
CA GLY A 127 14.08 -31.36 -22.05
C GLY A 127 14.74 -30.11 -21.45
N PRO A 128 16.05 -30.17 -21.18
CA PRO A 128 16.77 -29.15 -20.40
C PRO A 128 16.78 -27.77 -21.07
N ALA A 129 16.92 -27.71 -22.38
CA ALA A 129 16.93 -26.42 -23.10
C ALA A 129 15.58 -25.71 -23.04
N THR A 130 14.48 -26.46 -23.22
CA THR A 130 13.13 -25.93 -23.14
C THR A 130 12.79 -25.52 -21.71
N ALA A 131 13.14 -26.30 -20.72
CA ALA A 131 12.95 -25.97 -19.30
C ALA A 131 13.65 -24.65 -18.95
N ALA A 132 14.91 -24.49 -19.33
CA ALA A 132 15.66 -23.25 -19.07
C ALA A 132 15.02 -22.03 -19.76
N ALA A 133 14.55 -22.19 -21.01
CA ALA A 133 13.89 -21.11 -21.73
C ALA A 133 12.55 -20.70 -21.08
N LEU A 134 11.73 -21.67 -20.67
CA LEU A 134 10.45 -21.43 -20.01
C LEU A 134 10.64 -20.69 -18.67
N LEU A 135 11.60 -21.11 -17.85
CA LEU A 135 11.91 -20.46 -16.59
C LEU A 135 12.46 -19.05 -16.78
N ALA A 136 13.37 -18.87 -17.75
CA ALA A 136 13.91 -17.55 -18.07
C ALA A 136 12.83 -16.57 -18.51
N GLN A 137 11.85 -17.03 -19.31
CA GLN A 137 10.71 -16.22 -19.73
C GLN A 137 9.83 -15.83 -18.52
N SER A 138 9.53 -16.78 -17.65
CA SER A 138 8.73 -16.53 -16.46
C SER A 138 9.41 -15.55 -15.51
N CYS A 139 10.70 -15.73 -15.23
CA CYS A 139 11.48 -14.81 -14.39
C CYS A 139 11.55 -13.40 -14.99
N GLY A 140 11.61 -13.27 -16.30
CA GLY A 140 11.59 -11.97 -16.99
C GLY A 140 10.28 -11.21 -16.82
N ALA A 141 9.21 -11.93 -16.56
CA ALA A 141 7.88 -11.35 -16.38
C ALA A 141 7.52 -11.01 -14.93
N ALA A 142 8.41 -11.23 -13.97
CA ALA A 142 8.15 -10.97 -12.56
C ALA A 142 9.00 -9.81 -12.01
N GLY A 143 8.41 -8.98 -11.17
CA GLY A 143 9.10 -8.01 -10.31
C GLY A 143 9.04 -8.46 -8.85
N ALA A 144 10.14 -8.35 -8.11
CA ALA A 144 10.18 -8.75 -6.71
C ALA A 144 9.38 -7.81 -5.81
N ARG A 145 8.65 -8.33 -4.82
CA ARG A 145 8.22 -7.53 -3.68
C ARG A 145 9.41 -7.34 -2.75
N LEU A 146 9.71 -6.09 -2.46
CA LEU A 146 10.76 -5.71 -1.52
C LEU A 146 10.18 -5.66 -0.11
N ALA A 147 11.05 -5.46 0.89
CA ALA A 147 10.59 -5.24 2.26
C ALA A 147 9.65 -4.05 2.34
N ASP A 148 8.60 -4.21 3.12
CA ASP A 148 7.62 -3.17 3.37
C ASP A 148 8.28 -2.00 4.13
N ASN A 149 7.82 -0.80 3.88
CA ASN A 149 8.29 0.40 4.57
C ASN A 149 7.25 0.78 5.63
N ASP A 150 7.38 0.14 6.80
CA ASP A 150 6.51 0.38 7.94
C ASP A 150 6.87 1.71 8.63
N PRO A 151 5.89 2.45 9.14
CA PRO A 151 6.13 3.66 9.87
C PRO A 151 6.62 3.35 11.29
N ARG A 152 7.13 4.38 11.96
CA ARG A 152 7.47 4.27 13.38
C ARG A 152 6.22 4.10 14.25
N ASP A 153 6.39 3.49 15.42
CA ASP A 153 5.32 3.35 16.41
C ASP A 153 4.89 4.67 17.05
N SER A 154 5.82 5.60 17.17
CA SER A 154 5.65 6.88 17.87
C SER A 154 5.11 7.99 16.95
N GLY A 155 4.63 9.07 17.56
CA GLY A 155 4.20 10.25 16.80
C GLY A 155 2.72 10.30 16.47
N GLN A 156 1.93 9.34 16.94
CA GLN A 156 0.50 9.25 16.69
C GLN A 156 -0.27 9.79 17.90
N PHE A 157 -0.95 10.90 17.73
CA PHE A 157 -1.72 11.54 18.78
C PHE A 157 -2.94 12.28 18.24
N GLY A 158 -3.87 12.57 19.12
CA GLY A 158 -5.04 13.38 18.80
C GLY A 158 -5.59 14.14 19.98
N LEU A 159 -6.23 15.25 19.63
CA LEU A 159 -6.90 16.15 20.56
C LEU A 159 -8.31 16.43 20.05
N ALA A 160 -9.27 16.38 20.96
CA ALA A 160 -10.63 16.81 20.73
C ALA A 160 -11.03 17.83 21.82
N LEU A 161 -11.48 18.99 21.41
CA LEU A 161 -12.05 20.02 22.29
C LEU A 161 -13.53 20.12 21.99
N ARG A 162 -14.38 20.00 23.01
CA ARG A 162 -15.84 20.16 22.87
C ARG A 162 -16.30 21.33 23.70
N TRP A 163 -17.08 22.18 23.07
CA TRP A 163 -17.64 23.36 23.68
C TRP A 163 -19.17 23.37 23.53
N PHE A 164 -19.85 23.36 24.66
CA PHE A 164 -21.31 23.48 24.73
C PHE A 164 -21.70 24.94 24.91
N ALA A 165 -22.31 25.52 23.87
CA ALA A 165 -22.72 26.94 23.85
C ALA A 165 -24.23 27.07 24.16
N GLU A 166 -24.57 27.24 25.45
CA GLU A 166 -25.97 27.37 25.89
C GLU A 166 -26.71 28.48 25.18
N ASN A 167 -26.04 29.63 25.00
CA ASN A 167 -26.64 30.82 24.40
C ASN A 167 -26.84 30.73 22.87
N LEU A 168 -26.31 29.67 22.25
CA LEU A 168 -26.46 29.41 20.81
C LEU A 168 -27.34 28.19 20.56
N ASN A 169 -28.58 28.22 21.03
CA ASN A 169 -29.54 27.12 20.91
C ASN A 169 -29.02 25.78 21.45
N GLN A 170 -28.22 25.84 22.55
CA GLN A 170 -27.61 24.66 23.13
C GLN A 170 -26.74 23.88 22.12
N THR A 171 -25.99 24.62 21.29
CA THR A 171 -25.13 24.04 20.27
C THR A 171 -23.88 23.48 20.90
N GLU A 172 -23.53 22.23 20.58
CA GLU A 172 -22.24 21.63 20.84
C GLU A 172 -21.33 21.80 19.62
N PHE A 173 -20.17 22.41 19.84
CA PHE A 173 -19.08 22.49 18.87
C PHE A 173 -17.97 21.54 19.22
N GLY A 174 -17.43 20.84 18.21
CA GLY A 174 -16.24 19.98 18.32
C GLY A 174 -15.12 20.49 17.44
N PHE A 175 -13.91 20.56 18.01
CA PHE A 175 -12.67 20.88 17.28
C PHE A 175 -11.70 19.72 17.47
N TYR A 176 -11.10 19.26 16.37
CA TYR A 176 -10.27 18.06 16.35
C TYR A 176 -8.95 18.33 15.65
N ALA A 177 -7.88 17.82 16.22
CA ALA A 177 -6.55 17.80 15.59
C ALA A 177 -5.89 16.46 15.84
N MET A 178 -5.40 15.81 14.78
CA MET A 178 -4.73 14.52 14.89
C MET A 178 -3.50 14.48 14.00
N ASN A 179 -2.49 13.74 14.46
CA ASN A 179 -1.35 13.28 13.68
C ASN A 179 -1.32 11.76 13.76
N TYR A 180 -1.28 11.09 12.62
CA TYR A 180 -1.31 9.63 12.58
C TYR A 180 -0.53 9.09 11.37
N HIS A 181 -0.22 7.80 11.38
CA HIS A 181 0.40 7.11 10.25
C HIS A 181 -0.64 6.31 9.49
N SER A 182 -0.46 6.16 8.19
CA SER A 182 -1.38 5.38 7.36
C SER A 182 -1.55 3.96 7.91
N ARG A 183 -2.78 3.47 7.91
CA ARG A 183 -3.11 2.07 8.21
C ARG A 183 -3.32 1.26 6.93
N LEU A 184 -3.49 1.95 5.81
CA LEU A 184 -3.68 1.35 4.51
C LEU A 184 -2.36 1.38 3.75
N PRO A 185 -2.00 0.28 3.06
CA PRO A 185 -0.82 0.22 2.24
C PRO A 185 -0.95 1.12 1.01
N LEU A 186 0.14 1.77 0.64
CA LEU A 186 0.33 2.40 -0.65
C LEU A 186 1.47 1.70 -1.38
N LEU A 187 1.43 1.74 -2.70
CA LEU A 187 2.39 1.06 -3.56
C LEU A 187 3.38 2.07 -4.12
N SER A 188 4.66 1.77 -3.96
CA SER A 188 5.77 2.46 -4.60
C SER A 188 6.65 1.46 -5.33
N GLY A 189 7.62 1.93 -6.11
CA GLY A 189 8.48 1.07 -6.89
C GLY A 189 9.96 1.34 -6.70
N ARG A 190 10.77 0.37 -7.08
CA ARG A 190 12.20 0.53 -7.35
C ARG A 190 12.45 0.29 -8.83
N ALA A 191 13.08 1.24 -9.48
CA ALA A 191 13.43 1.13 -10.89
C ALA A 191 14.41 -0.03 -11.17
N ALA A 192 14.28 -0.67 -12.32
CA ALA A 192 15.14 -1.77 -12.74
C ALA A 192 16.63 -1.39 -12.66
N THR A 193 17.47 -2.30 -12.17
CA THR A 193 18.88 -2.04 -11.87
C THR A 193 19.84 -2.54 -12.95
N THR A 194 19.46 -3.58 -13.71
CA THR A 194 20.37 -4.26 -14.66
C THR A 194 20.00 -3.93 -16.08
N ILE A 195 21.00 -3.58 -16.90
CA ILE A 195 20.81 -3.09 -18.25
C ILE A 195 21.09 -4.16 -19.32
N LEU A 196 21.79 -5.27 -19.03
CA LEU A 196 22.12 -6.33 -20.01
C LEU A 196 22.64 -7.62 -19.35
N PRO A 197 22.49 -8.81 -19.94
CA PRO A 197 21.57 -9.36 -20.96
C PRO A 197 20.46 -10.26 -20.37
N THR A 198 19.96 -9.91 -19.22
CA THR A 198 18.99 -10.69 -18.44
C THR A 198 17.58 -10.16 -18.60
N PRO A 199 16.55 -10.95 -18.25
CA PRO A 199 15.18 -10.47 -18.16
C PRO A 199 15.11 -9.30 -17.16
N LEU A 200 15.02 -8.09 -17.71
CA LEU A 200 15.28 -6.84 -16.99
C LEU A 200 14.15 -6.46 -16.02
N ALA A 201 12.95 -6.98 -16.26
CA ALA A 201 11.79 -6.66 -15.42
C ALA A 201 11.93 -7.22 -13.99
N ASN A 202 12.57 -8.37 -13.80
CA ASN A 202 12.74 -8.96 -12.47
C ASN A 202 13.69 -8.17 -11.55
N THR A 203 14.41 -7.19 -12.07
CA THR A 203 15.23 -6.28 -11.25
C THR A 203 14.47 -5.06 -10.76
N ALA A 204 13.28 -4.79 -11.31
CA ALA A 204 12.34 -3.84 -10.75
C ALA A 204 11.72 -4.42 -9.46
N GLY A 205 11.38 -3.54 -8.52
CA GLY A 205 10.81 -3.97 -7.26
C GLY A 205 9.55 -3.21 -6.90
N LEU A 206 8.63 -3.89 -6.22
CA LEU A 206 7.47 -3.30 -5.58
C LEU A 206 7.78 -3.07 -4.10
N ILE A 207 7.38 -1.92 -3.58
CA ILE A 207 7.49 -1.54 -2.17
C ILE A 207 6.08 -1.23 -1.67
N VAL A 208 5.67 -1.86 -0.59
CA VAL A 208 4.47 -1.50 0.16
C VAL A 208 4.86 -0.52 1.25
N GLU A 209 4.18 0.62 1.30
CA GLU A 209 4.53 1.71 2.21
C GLU A 209 3.32 2.21 2.99
N TYR A 210 3.61 2.72 4.18
CA TYR A 210 2.62 3.34 5.05
C TYR A 210 3.08 4.75 5.42
N PRO A 211 2.65 5.80 4.69
CA PRO A 211 3.07 7.17 4.95
C PRO A 211 2.84 7.63 6.38
N GLU A 212 3.82 8.37 6.89
CA GLU A 212 3.82 8.90 8.25
C GLU A 212 3.25 10.32 8.34
N ASP A 213 2.92 10.73 9.56
CA ASP A 213 2.62 12.11 9.95
C ASP A 213 1.48 12.77 9.15
N ILE A 214 0.45 12.00 8.85
CA ILE A 214 -0.76 12.51 8.23
C ILE A 214 -1.49 13.37 9.25
N GLN A 215 -1.72 14.62 8.89
CA GLN A 215 -2.44 15.57 9.72
C GLN A 215 -3.92 15.60 9.37
N LEU A 216 -4.78 15.66 10.39
CA LEU A 216 -6.20 15.84 10.24
C LEU A 216 -6.68 16.95 11.18
N TYR A 217 -7.39 17.91 10.63
CA TYR A 217 -8.12 18.93 11.36
C TYR A 217 -9.60 18.76 11.13
N GLY A 218 -10.39 18.84 12.19
CA GLY A 218 -11.83 18.63 12.13
C GLY A 218 -12.60 19.68 12.89
N PHE A 219 -13.81 19.92 12.42
CA PHE A 219 -14.80 20.74 13.08
C PHE A 219 -16.16 20.04 13.00
N SER A 220 -16.91 20.04 14.08
CA SER A 220 -18.29 19.56 14.08
C SER A 220 -19.19 20.50 14.88
N PHE A 221 -20.46 20.46 14.55
CA PHE A 221 -21.49 21.09 15.36
C PHE A 221 -22.75 20.23 15.42
N ASN A 222 -23.47 20.36 16.53
CA ASN A 222 -24.77 19.74 16.72
C ASN A 222 -25.67 20.72 17.48
N THR A 223 -26.82 21.06 16.91
CA THR A 223 -27.75 22.07 17.45
C THR A 223 -29.20 21.66 17.27
N SER A 224 -30.07 22.23 18.09
CA SER A 224 -31.50 22.08 17.97
C SER A 224 -32.12 23.39 17.48
N LEU A 225 -32.77 23.37 16.33
CA LEU A 225 -33.48 24.52 15.79
C LEU A 225 -34.92 24.60 16.34
N PRO A 226 -35.58 25.78 16.30
CA PRO A 226 -36.96 25.92 16.64
C PRO A 226 -37.87 24.97 15.86
N GLY A 227 -38.83 24.36 16.54
CA GLY A 227 -39.71 23.34 15.93
C GLY A 227 -39.24 21.91 16.10
N GLY A 228 -38.19 21.68 16.89
CA GLY A 228 -37.67 20.31 17.20
C GLY A 228 -36.82 19.72 16.09
N ILE A 229 -36.26 20.53 15.22
CA ILE A 229 -35.36 20.09 14.13
C ILE A 229 -33.94 19.96 14.68
N ALA A 230 -33.36 18.77 14.62
CA ALA A 230 -31.93 18.55 14.88
C ALA A 230 -31.13 18.91 13.62
N TRP A 231 -30.10 19.76 13.77
CA TRP A 231 -29.18 20.12 12.70
C TRP A 231 -27.75 19.89 13.14
N GLN A 232 -27.01 19.11 12.35
CA GLN A 232 -25.64 18.77 12.63
C GLN A 232 -24.78 18.83 11.37
N GLY A 233 -23.48 19.05 11.54
CA GLY A 233 -22.54 19.09 10.44
C GLY A 233 -21.12 18.76 10.89
N GLU A 234 -20.32 18.28 9.96
CA GLU A 234 -18.92 17.95 10.14
C GLU A 234 -18.11 18.43 8.95
N LEU A 235 -16.91 18.92 9.23
CA LEU A 235 -15.89 19.28 8.25
C LEU A 235 -14.57 18.68 8.67
N SER A 236 -13.90 17.95 7.78
CA SER A 236 -12.55 17.46 7.99
C SER A 236 -11.62 17.94 6.87
N TYR A 237 -10.38 18.27 7.25
CA TYR A 237 -9.34 18.70 6.32
C TYR A 237 -8.05 17.95 6.61
N ARG A 238 -7.46 17.39 5.57
CA ARG A 238 -6.17 16.67 5.62
C ARG A 238 -5.23 17.29 4.61
N PRO A 239 -4.32 18.19 5.03
CA PRO A 239 -3.44 18.92 4.12
C PRO A 239 -2.44 18.02 3.38
N ASN A 240 -2.09 16.89 3.97
CA ASN A 240 -1.09 15.95 3.44
C ASN A 240 -1.63 14.53 3.36
N ALA A 241 -2.90 14.37 3.00
CA ALA A 241 -3.45 13.02 2.77
C ALA A 241 -2.69 12.34 1.61
N PRO A 242 -2.11 11.16 1.82
CA PRO A 242 -1.46 10.46 0.74
C PRO A 242 -2.50 9.90 -0.24
N MET A 243 -2.25 10.10 -1.52
CA MET A 243 -3.08 9.59 -2.60
C MET A 243 -2.25 8.73 -3.54
N GLN A 244 -2.67 7.48 -3.73
CA GLN A 244 -2.03 6.54 -4.62
C GLN A 244 -2.04 7.07 -6.06
N ILE A 245 -0.88 7.04 -6.70
CA ILE A 245 -0.74 7.21 -8.15
C ILE A 245 -1.13 5.89 -8.83
N ASP A 246 -1.60 5.98 -10.08
CA ASP A 246 -1.92 4.80 -10.88
C ASP A 246 -0.75 3.79 -10.88
N ASP A 247 -1.04 2.55 -10.54
CA ASP A 247 -0.05 1.48 -10.40
C ASP A 247 0.65 1.14 -11.73
N VAL A 248 -0.02 1.30 -12.85
CA VAL A 248 0.54 1.11 -14.20
C VAL A 248 1.57 2.21 -14.50
N GLU A 249 1.31 3.45 -14.08
CA GLU A 249 2.28 4.56 -14.22
C GLU A 249 3.53 4.32 -13.38
N ILE A 250 3.39 3.82 -12.15
CA ILE A 250 4.52 3.44 -11.29
C ILE A 250 5.32 2.32 -11.92
N LEU A 251 4.64 1.30 -12.44
CA LEU A 251 5.25 0.18 -13.12
C LEU A 251 6.08 0.66 -14.33
N PHE A 252 5.48 1.46 -15.22
CA PHE A 252 6.18 1.95 -16.40
C PHE A 252 7.34 2.86 -16.02
N ALA A 253 7.20 3.70 -14.99
CA ALA A 253 8.31 4.48 -14.45
C ALA A 253 9.47 3.59 -13.98
N ALA A 254 9.16 2.53 -13.23
CA ALA A 254 10.15 1.57 -12.75
C ALA A 254 10.84 0.79 -13.88
N LEU A 255 10.21 0.63 -15.02
CA LEU A 255 10.77 -0.04 -16.20
C LEU A 255 11.53 0.90 -17.16
N THR A 256 11.48 2.23 -16.97
CA THR A 256 12.16 3.19 -17.87
C THR A 256 13.66 2.97 -18.02
N PRO A 257 14.46 2.48 -17.04
CA PRO A 257 15.86 2.17 -17.26
C PRO A 257 16.12 1.12 -18.36
N ILE A 258 15.14 0.25 -18.61
CA ILE A 258 15.22 -0.76 -19.67
C ILE A 258 15.31 -0.14 -21.06
N ASN A 259 14.79 1.06 -21.24
CA ASN A 259 14.83 1.77 -22.51
C ASN A 259 16.25 1.97 -23.04
N GLN A 260 17.25 2.09 -22.16
CA GLN A 260 18.66 2.20 -22.57
C GLN A 260 19.13 0.93 -23.28
N ALA A 261 18.75 -0.24 -22.76
CA ALA A 261 19.08 -1.52 -23.37
C ALA A 261 18.30 -1.74 -24.68
N LEU A 262 17.03 -1.36 -24.71
CA LEU A 262 16.20 -1.42 -25.92
C LEU A 262 16.80 -0.54 -27.01
N GLN A 263 17.22 0.67 -26.69
CA GLN A 263 17.87 1.59 -27.62
C GLN A 263 19.19 1.04 -28.15
N ALA A 264 20.03 0.51 -27.27
CA ALA A 264 21.32 -0.10 -27.66
C ALA A 264 21.13 -1.32 -28.56
N GLY A 265 20.05 -2.08 -28.35
CA GLY A 265 19.64 -3.20 -29.21
C GLY A 265 18.94 -2.82 -30.52
N GLY A 266 18.76 -1.52 -30.78
CA GLY A 266 18.10 -1.04 -32.00
C GLY A 266 16.57 -1.20 -32.02
N ALA A 267 15.96 -1.39 -30.84
CA ALA A 267 14.50 -1.49 -30.73
C ALA A 267 13.82 -0.16 -31.12
N PRO A 268 12.68 -0.17 -31.81
CA PRO A 268 11.99 1.05 -32.19
C PRO A 268 11.43 1.79 -30.97
N PRO A 269 11.36 3.14 -30.99
CA PRO A 269 10.86 3.94 -29.87
C PRO A 269 9.46 3.55 -29.37
N ALA A 270 8.63 2.99 -30.24
CA ALA A 270 7.29 2.51 -29.89
C ALA A 270 7.30 1.34 -28.87
N THR A 271 8.43 0.70 -28.62
CA THR A 271 8.60 -0.36 -27.64
C THR A 271 9.13 0.15 -26.28
N TYR A 272 9.40 1.44 -26.17
CA TYR A 272 9.94 2.02 -24.93
C TYR A 272 8.84 2.17 -23.86
N PHE A 273 9.22 1.95 -22.63
CA PHE A 273 8.36 2.24 -21.49
C PHE A 273 8.30 3.74 -21.26
N VAL A 274 7.10 4.30 -21.24
CA VAL A 274 6.85 5.73 -21.06
C VAL A 274 5.87 5.89 -19.90
N SER A 275 6.23 6.74 -18.95
CA SER A 275 5.38 7.09 -17.81
C SER A 275 5.25 8.61 -17.69
N GLN A 276 4.09 9.07 -17.23
CA GLN A 276 3.87 10.48 -16.88
C GLN A 276 4.76 10.94 -15.70
N LEU A 277 5.23 9.99 -14.90
CA LEU A 277 6.19 10.25 -13.82
C LEU A 277 7.61 10.55 -14.34
N GLY A 278 7.86 10.39 -15.64
CA GLY A 278 9.15 10.61 -16.27
C GLY A 278 10.04 9.37 -16.31
N SER A 279 11.33 9.59 -16.55
CA SER A 279 12.34 8.52 -16.63
C SER A 279 13.19 8.48 -15.38
N TYR A 280 13.50 7.29 -14.90
CA TYR A 280 14.26 7.05 -13.69
C TYR A 280 15.63 6.44 -13.99
N ASN A 281 16.58 6.68 -13.09
CA ASN A 281 17.88 6.00 -13.12
C ASN A 281 17.73 4.56 -12.60
N PRO A 282 18.62 3.64 -13.02
CA PRO A 282 18.64 2.28 -12.48
C PRO A 282 18.70 2.25 -10.95
N GLY A 283 17.80 1.47 -10.33
CA GLY A 283 17.72 1.32 -8.88
C GLY A 283 17.08 2.49 -8.12
N ALA A 284 16.65 3.54 -8.81
CA ALA A 284 16.01 4.68 -8.17
C ALA A 284 14.66 4.31 -7.54
N TYR A 285 14.36 4.97 -6.43
CA TYR A 285 13.04 4.88 -5.81
C TYR A 285 12.00 5.64 -6.64
N VAL A 286 10.88 4.99 -6.91
CA VAL A 286 9.73 5.54 -7.63
C VAL A 286 8.59 5.72 -6.65
N ARG A 287 8.38 6.94 -6.19
CA ARG A 287 7.31 7.25 -5.24
C ARG A 287 5.95 7.03 -5.89
N GLY A 288 5.13 6.21 -5.26
CA GLY A 288 3.81 5.83 -5.78
C GLY A 288 2.64 6.67 -5.27
N TYR A 289 2.88 7.71 -4.51
CA TYR A 289 1.83 8.54 -3.93
C TYR A 289 2.23 10.02 -3.87
N THR A 290 1.21 10.88 -3.81
CA THR A 290 1.36 12.34 -3.59
C THR A 290 0.78 12.70 -2.23
N GLU A 291 1.33 13.71 -1.56
CA GLU A 291 0.89 14.19 -0.25
C GLU A 291 0.36 15.64 -0.26
N ASN A 292 0.66 16.38 -1.30
CA ASN A 292 0.24 17.79 -1.41
C ASN A 292 -0.65 17.96 -2.63
N GLN A 293 -1.91 18.24 -2.38
CA GLN A 293 -2.87 18.64 -3.41
C GLN A 293 -3.54 19.95 -3.03
#